data_0148f8ca4649590d50122b87ba95b99a
#
_entry.id   0148f8ca4649590d50122b87ba95b99a
#
_cell.length_a   1.000
_cell.length_b   1.000
_cell.length_c   1.000
_cell.angle_alpha   90.00
_cell.angle_beta   90.00
_cell.angle_gamma   90.00
#
_symmetry.space_group_name_H-M   'P 1'
#
loop_
_entity.id
_entity.type
_entity.pdbx_description
1 polymer ?
#
loop_
_entity_poly.entity_id
_entity_poly.type
_entity_poly.pdbx_seq_one_letter_code
_entity_poly.pdbx_strand_id
1 'polypeptide(L)'
;VPTTTEQQRRRADSSPYVDLTRAEWSALREDTPLPLTAEEVERLRGLGDVVDLDEVREVYLPLSRLLHLYVEATSGLRATLNTFLGDVGGGHGSHSQPGTPFVIGVAGSVAVGKSTTARLLQALLARWPEHPRVELVTTDGFLLPNAELHARGLMSRKGFPESYDRRALTRFVADVKAGKDEVTAPVYSHLIYDIVPGERLTVHRPDILIIEGLNVLQPALPGKDGRTRVGLADFFDFSVYVDARAEDIEGWYYERFKKLRATAFTDPDSYFSRYTEVSEEEALDYARRNWRTINKPNLLENVAPTRGRSNLILRKGRDHKVQRLSLRKL
;
A
#
# COMPACT_ATOMS: atom_id res chain seq x y z
N VAL A 1 0.76 -44.27 1.84
CA VAL A 1 0.52 -42.94 2.42
C VAL A 1 1.69 -42.07 2.00
N PRO A 2 1.49 -40.97 1.28
CA PRO A 2 2.60 -40.14 0.83
C PRO A 2 3.38 -39.58 2.03
N THR A 3 4.70 -39.54 1.90
CA THR A 3 5.57 -38.98 2.93
C THR A 3 5.33 -37.46 3.10
N THR A 4 5.64 -36.95 4.28
CA THR A 4 5.50 -35.50 4.61
C THR A 4 6.17 -34.61 3.54
N THR A 5 7.30 -35.06 2.98
CA THR A 5 8.05 -34.36 1.91
C THR A 5 7.29 -34.34 0.58
N GLU A 6 6.60 -35.43 0.23
CA GLU A 6 5.78 -35.52 -0.98
C GLU A 6 4.49 -34.69 -0.88
N GLN A 7 3.89 -34.65 0.29
CA GLN A 7 2.74 -33.76 0.56
C GLN A 7 3.13 -32.27 0.53
N GLN A 8 4.33 -31.93 1.02
CA GLN A 8 4.86 -30.57 0.94
C GLN A 8 5.16 -30.16 -0.52
N ARG A 9 5.76 -31.04 -1.33
CA ARG A 9 6.00 -30.80 -2.76
C ARG A 9 4.68 -30.62 -3.52
N ARG A 10 3.69 -31.47 -3.33
CA ARG A 10 2.37 -31.34 -3.98
C ARG A 10 1.64 -30.06 -3.57
N ARG A 11 1.78 -29.59 -2.32
CA ARG A 11 1.25 -28.29 -1.89
C ARG A 11 1.98 -27.12 -2.52
N ALA A 12 3.31 -27.20 -2.68
CA ALA A 12 4.10 -26.19 -3.38
C ALA A 12 3.75 -26.12 -4.88
N ASP A 13 3.52 -27.26 -5.53
CA ASP A 13 3.14 -27.33 -6.95
C ASP A 13 1.73 -26.78 -7.21
N SER A 14 0.82 -26.88 -6.24
CA SER A 14 -0.54 -26.33 -6.33
C SER A 14 -0.68 -24.87 -5.87
N SER A 15 0.37 -24.30 -5.28
CA SER A 15 0.36 -22.89 -4.85
C SER A 15 0.46 -21.96 -6.06
N PRO A 16 -0.37 -20.88 -6.13
CA PRO A 16 -0.18 -19.84 -7.13
C PRO A 16 1.04 -18.95 -6.86
N TYR A 17 1.80 -19.23 -5.81
CA TYR A 17 2.97 -18.45 -5.39
C TYR A 17 4.24 -19.30 -5.41
N VAL A 18 5.36 -18.62 -5.71
CA VAL A 18 6.71 -19.07 -5.42
C VAL A 18 7.10 -18.46 -4.08
N ASP A 19 7.38 -19.33 -3.10
CA ASP A 19 7.83 -18.90 -1.78
C ASP A 19 9.36 -18.83 -1.74
N LEU A 20 9.89 -17.68 -1.33
CA LEU A 20 11.30 -17.39 -1.26
C LEU A 20 11.69 -16.99 0.16
N THR A 21 12.83 -17.48 0.61
CA THR A 21 13.49 -16.95 1.80
C THR A 21 14.07 -15.57 1.51
N ARG A 22 14.34 -14.79 2.56
CA ARG A 22 15.00 -13.48 2.41
C ARG A 22 16.34 -13.59 1.68
N ALA A 23 17.11 -14.63 1.92
CA ALA A 23 18.40 -14.85 1.28
C ALA A 23 18.27 -15.16 -0.22
N GLU A 24 17.35 -16.05 -0.62
CA GLU A 24 17.04 -16.34 -2.02
C GLU A 24 16.56 -15.10 -2.75
N TRP A 25 15.68 -14.31 -2.13
CA TRP A 25 15.19 -13.06 -2.69
C TRP A 25 16.30 -12.02 -2.85
N SER A 26 17.16 -11.86 -1.84
CA SER A 26 18.28 -10.92 -1.87
C SER A 26 19.25 -11.18 -3.03
N ALA A 27 19.45 -12.44 -3.40
CA ALA A 27 20.29 -12.81 -4.54
C ALA A 27 19.77 -12.27 -5.88
N LEU A 28 18.46 -12.04 -6.00
CA LEU A 28 17.81 -11.54 -7.23
C LEU A 28 18.07 -10.05 -7.51
N ARG A 29 18.71 -9.32 -6.62
CA ARG A 29 19.13 -7.93 -6.87
C ARG A 29 20.22 -7.83 -7.92
N GLU A 30 20.97 -8.93 -8.16
CA GLU A 30 22.20 -8.93 -8.98
C GLU A 30 23.17 -7.81 -8.55
N ASP A 31 23.82 -7.16 -9.51
CA ASP A 31 24.76 -6.05 -9.27
C ASP A 31 24.07 -4.67 -9.15
N THR A 32 22.77 -4.62 -8.91
CA THR A 32 22.04 -3.35 -8.75
C THR A 32 22.59 -2.59 -7.53
N PRO A 33 23.17 -1.39 -7.72
CA PRO A 33 23.71 -0.63 -6.60
C PRO A 33 22.58 -0.11 -5.72
N LEU A 34 22.82 -0.03 -4.41
CA LEU A 34 21.88 0.58 -3.48
C LEU A 34 21.97 2.11 -3.57
N PRO A 35 20.94 2.81 -4.06
CA PRO A 35 21.01 4.26 -4.30
C PRO A 35 20.56 5.11 -3.09
N LEU A 36 20.33 4.50 -1.92
CA LEU A 36 19.88 5.18 -0.71
C LEU A 36 20.97 5.14 0.37
N THR A 37 21.06 6.22 1.14
CA THR A 37 21.91 6.29 2.34
C THR A 37 21.13 5.88 3.60
N ALA A 38 21.85 5.64 4.71
CA ALA A 38 21.22 5.32 5.99
C ALA A 38 20.34 6.46 6.50
N GLU A 39 20.74 7.71 6.30
CA GLU A 39 19.98 8.91 6.67
C GLU A 39 18.70 9.05 5.85
N GLU A 40 18.74 8.71 4.57
CA GLU A 40 17.53 8.68 3.72
C GLU A 40 16.55 7.61 4.21
N VAL A 41 17.02 6.40 4.53
CA VAL A 41 16.20 5.32 5.08
C VAL A 41 15.55 5.73 6.40
N GLU A 42 16.32 6.38 7.29
CA GLU A 42 15.78 6.87 8.57
C GLU A 42 14.64 7.89 8.37
N ARG A 43 14.77 8.80 7.41
CA ARG A 43 13.72 9.79 7.09
C ARG A 43 12.48 9.15 6.45
N LEU A 44 12.65 8.08 5.67
CA LEU A 44 11.55 7.37 5.03
C LEU A 44 10.81 6.44 5.98
N ARG A 45 11.47 6.05 7.07
CA ARG A 45 10.93 5.12 8.06
C ARG A 45 9.77 5.73 8.84
N GLY A 46 8.70 4.97 9.02
CA GLY A 46 7.57 5.33 9.89
C GLY A 46 7.91 5.20 11.37
N LEU A 47 7.23 5.95 12.20
CA LEU A 47 7.39 5.87 13.65
C LEU A 47 7.04 4.45 14.14
N GLY A 48 8.02 3.78 14.72
CA GLY A 48 7.87 2.41 15.23
C GLY A 48 8.32 1.31 14.27
N ASP A 49 8.51 1.62 12.98
CA ASP A 49 9.03 0.64 12.02
C ASP A 49 10.52 0.39 12.27
N VAL A 50 10.96 -0.85 12.01
CA VAL A 50 12.35 -1.28 12.17
C VAL A 50 12.87 -1.67 10.78
N VAL A 51 13.34 -0.67 10.04
CA VAL A 51 13.96 -0.86 8.72
C VAL A 51 15.34 -0.22 8.76
N ASP A 52 16.34 -0.98 8.40
CA ASP A 52 17.72 -0.55 8.26
C ASP A 52 18.19 -0.68 6.79
N LEU A 53 19.41 -0.21 6.52
CA LEU A 53 19.99 -0.23 5.20
C LEU A 53 20.15 -1.65 4.63
N ASP A 54 20.40 -2.64 5.52
CA ASP A 54 20.51 -4.04 5.12
C ASP A 54 19.17 -4.61 4.67
N GLU A 55 18.07 -4.29 5.37
CA GLU A 55 16.74 -4.69 4.92
C GLU A 55 16.37 -4.02 3.59
N VAL A 56 16.75 -2.76 3.40
CA VAL A 56 16.54 -2.11 2.09
C VAL A 56 17.31 -2.82 0.99
N ARG A 57 18.57 -3.17 1.23
CA ARG A 57 19.43 -3.89 0.28
C ARG A 57 18.92 -5.29 -0.05
N GLU A 58 18.43 -6.01 0.96
CA GLU A 58 18.07 -7.42 0.82
C GLU A 58 16.62 -7.63 0.38
N VAL A 59 15.71 -6.70 0.67
CA VAL A 59 14.29 -6.86 0.41
C VAL A 59 13.78 -5.87 -0.63
N TYR A 60 13.98 -4.57 -0.40
CA TYR A 60 13.35 -3.53 -1.22
C TYR A 60 14.10 -3.26 -2.52
N LEU A 61 15.41 -3.44 -2.55
CA LEU A 61 16.20 -3.27 -3.78
C LEU A 61 15.87 -4.34 -4.83
N PRO A 62 15.83 -5.66 -4.51
CA PRO A 62 15.34 -6.66 -5.45
C PRO A 62 13.89 -6.41 -5.89
N LEU A 63 13.03 -5.92 -4.98
CA LEU A 63 11.66 -5.56 -5.34
C LEU A 63 11.61 -4.38 -6.32
N SER A 64 12.41 -3.35 -6.10
CA SER A 64 12.53 -2.23 -7.03
C SER A 64 12.97 -2.69 -8.42
N ARG A 65 13.96 -3.60 -8.49
CA ARG A 65 14.40 -4.21 -9.75
C ARG A 65 13.27 -5.00 -10.44
N LEU A 66 12.56 -5.83 -9.69
CA LEU A 66 11.42 -6.57 -10.23
C LEU A 66 10.37 -5.62 -10.81
N LEU A 67 10.02 -4.57 -10.07
CA LEU A 67 9.02 -3.58 -10.52
C LEU A 67 9.49 -2.82 -11.76
N HIS A 68 10.79 -2.47 -11.84
CA HIS A 68 11.36 -1.88 -13.04
C HIS A 68 11.18 -2.78 -14.27
N LEU A 69 11.49 -4.09 -14.14
CA LEU A 69 11.27 -5.06 -15.22
C LEU A 69 9.78 -5.17 -15.63
N TYR A 70 8.87 -5.09 -14.68
CA TYR A 70 7.41 -5.07 -14.98
C TYR A 70 7.01 -3.79 -15.72
N VAL A 71 7.53 -2.62 -15.31
CA VAL A 71 7.28 -1.34 -15.99
C VAL A 71 7.75 -1.40 -17.44
N GLU A 72 8.97 -1.89 -17.70
CA GLU A 72 9.51 -2.04 -19.05
C GLU A 72 8.68 -3.00 -19.89
N ALA A 73 8.37 -4.20 -19.38
CA ALA A 73 7.58 -5.20 -20.09
C ALA A 73 6.16 -4.67 -20.42
N THR A 74 5.53 -3.97 -19.47
CA THR A 74 4.20 -3.38 -19.66
C THR A 74 4.24 -2.26 -20.70
N SER A 75 5.29 -1.44 -20.72
CA SER A 75 5.48 -0.39 -21.71
C SER A 75 5.67 -0.97 -23.12
N GLY A 76 6.44 -2.05 -23.26
CA GLY A 76 6.58 -2.77 -24.51
C GLY A 76 5.27 -3.37 -25.01
N LEU A 77 4.49 -3.99 -24.13
CA LEU A 77 3.16 -4.52 -24.46
C LEU A 77 2.21 -3.42 -24.94
N ARG A 78 2.21 -2.25 -24.28
CA ARG A 78 1.40 -1.09 -24.70
C ARG A 78 1.80 -0.57 -26.06
N ALA A 79 3.10 -0.49 -26.37
CA ALA A 79 3.59 -0.10 -27.69
C ALA A 79 3.09 -1.08 -28.76
N THR A 80 3.13 -2.37 -28.48
CA THR A 80 2.61 -3.43 -29.38
C THR A 80 1.10 -3.28 -29.58
N LEU A 81 0.33 -3.02 -28.51
CA LEU A 81 -1.11 -2.79 -28.59
C LEU A 81 -1.45 -1.54 -29.41
N ASN A 82 -0.72 -0.46 -29.23
CA ASN A 82 -0.89 0.77 -30.03
C ASN A 82 -0.61 0.49 -31.51
N THR A 83 0.43 -0.29 -31.83
CA THR A 83 0.71 -0.73 -33.21
C THR A 83 -0.42 -1.58 -33.76
N PHE A 84 -0.98 -2.52 -32.98
CA PHE A 84 -2.10 -3.38 -33.39
C PHE A 84 -3.38 -2.58 -33.66
N LEU A 85 -3.69 -1.59 -32.81
CA LEU A 85 -4.87 -0.75 -32.99
C LEU A 85 -4.74 0.23 -34.17
N GLY A 86 -3.50 0.57 -34.58
CA GLY A 86 -3.25 1.48 -35.69
C GLY A 86 -4.02 2.79 -35.58
N ASP A 87 -4.42 3.34 -36.72
CA ASP A 87 -5.25 4.55 -36.79
C ASP A 87 -6.75 4.31 -36.62
N VAL A 88 -7.18 3.15 -36.09
CA VAL A 88 -8.60 2.80 -35.91
C VAL A 88 -9.33 3.80 -35.00
N GLY A 89 -8.62 4.62 -34.23
CA GLY A 89 -9.15 5.70 -33.38
C GLY A 89 -9.39 7.03 -34.10
N GLY A 90 -9.37 7.11 -35.41
CA GLY A 90 -9.90 8.19 -36.27
C GLY A 90 -9.73 9.63 -35.74
N GLY A 91 -8.58 10.03 -35.26
CA GLY A 91 -8.40 11.38 -34.71
C GLY A 91 -6.95 11.81 -34.55
N HIS A 92 -6.41 12.41 -35.61
CA HIS A 92 -5.33 13.38 -35.58
C HIS A 92 -4.03 13.09 -34.80
N GLY A 93 -3.02 12.76 -35.58
CA GLY A 93 -1.65 13.16 -35.26
C GLY A 93 -0.88 12.16 -34.41
N SER A 94 0.19 11.72 -34.99
CA SER A 94 1.39 11.14 -34.38
C SER A 94 1.92 11.98 -33.21
N HIS A 95 1.16 12.05 -32.14
CA HIS A 95 1.64 12.51 -30.85
C HIS A 95 1.64 11.29 -29.96
N SER A 96 2.84 10.86 -29.56
CA SER A 96 3.07 9.94 -28.45
C SER A 96 2.09 10.28 -27.34
N GLN A 97 1.00 9.52 -27.22
CA GLN A 97 0.12 9.65 -26.06
C GLN A 97 1.01 9.43 -24.84
N PRO A 98 0.97 10.33 -23.85
CA PRO A 98 1.72 10.13 -22.62
C PRO A 98 1.43 8.72 -22.13
N GLY A 99 2.48 7.97 -21.83
CA GLY A 99 2.32 6.56 -21.46
C GLY A 99 1.33 6.42 -20.31
N THR A 100 0.44 5.45 -20.39
CA THR A 100 -0.44 5.08 -19.26
C THR A 100 0.42 4.77 -18.05
N PRO A 101 0.24 5.42 -16.89
CA PRO A 101 1.04 5.17 -15.69
C PRO A 101 0.99 3.71 -15.25
N PHE A 102 2.11 3.21 -14.72
CA PHE A 102 2.14 1.92 -14.03
C PHE A 102 1.63 2.11 -12.60
N VAL A 103 0.61 1.35 -12.20
CA VAL A 103 -0.06 1.54 -10.90
C VAL A 103 0.26 0.39 -9.96
N ILE A 104 0.81 0.74 -8.79
CA ILE A 104 1.19 -0.21 -7.75
C ILE A 104 0.27 -0.05 -6.54
N GLY A 105 -0.38 -1.14 -6.11
CA GLY A 105 -1.13 -1.16 -4.85
C GLY A 105 -0.28 -1.68 -3.69
N VAL A 106 -0.25 -0.98 -2.56
CA VAL A 106 0.42 -1.43 -1.32
C VAL A 106 -0.60 -1.60 -0.22
N ALA A 107 -0.88 -2.85 0.14
CA ALA A 107 -1.88 -3.25 1.13
C ALA A 107 -1.26 -3.80 2.41
N GLY A 108 -2.05 -3.86 3.47
CA GLY A 108 -1.68 -4.45 4.76
C GLY A 108 -2.42 -3.79 5.91
N SER A 109 -2.28 -4.31 7.13
CA SER A 109 -2.94 -3.79 8.33
C SER A 109 -2.33 -2.45 8.81
N VAL A 110 -2.98 -1.83 9.81
CA VAL A 110 -2.36 -0.75 10.60
C VAL A 110 -1.05 -1.26 11.21
N ALA A 111 -0.09 -0.38 11.44
CA ALA A 111 1.18 -0.65 12.12
C ALA A 111 2.05 -1.77 11.50
N VAL A 112 1.70 -2.35 10.33
CA VAL A 112 2.50 -3.41 9.68
C VAL A 112 3.67 -2.84 8.85
N GLY A 113 3.71 -1.52 8.61
CA GLY A 113 4.78 -0.86 7.85
C GLY A 113 4.49 -0.66 6.37
N LYS A 114 3.20 -0.67 5.93
CA LYS A 114 2.83 -0.38 4.52
C LYS A 114 3.33 0.98 4.03
N SER A 115 3.14 2.04 4.84
CA SER A 115 3.54 3.40 4.43
C SER A 115 5.05 3.54 4.31
N THR A 116 5.82 2.85 5.16
CA THR A 116 7.28 2.76 5.02
C THR A 116 7.67 2.01 3.75
N THR A 117 7.01 0.85 3.49
CA THR A 117 7.19 0.10 2.24
C THR A 117 6.91 0.98 1.02
N ALA A 118 5.80 1.72 1.01
CA ALA A 118 5.41 2.58 -0.11
C ALA A 118 6.41 3.73 -0.34
N ARG A 119 6.89 4.41 0.73
CA ARG A 119 7.90 5.47 0.63
C ARG A 119 9.27 4.95 0.18
N LEU A 120 9.70 3.78 0.65
CA LEU A 120 10.93 3.15 0.19
C LEU A 120 10.84 2.77 -1.29
N LEU A 121 9.71 2.21 -1.73
CA LEU A 121 9.48 1.91 -3.14
C LEU A 121 9.47 3.18 -3.99
N GLN A 122 8.80 4.24 -3.54
CA GLN A 122 8.82 5.52 -4.23
C GLN A 122 10.25 6.04 -4.41
N ALA A 123 11.04 6.05 -3.33
CA ALA A 123 12.41 6.54 -3.36
C ALA A 123 13.34 5.69 -4.24
N LEU A 124 13.20 4.36 -4.21
CA LEU A 124 14.00 3.45 -5.02
C LEU A 124 13.60 3.49 -6.50
N LEU A 125 12.31 3.50 -6.81
CA LEU A 125 11.81 3.52 -8.19
C LEU A 125 12.10 4.84 -8.88
N ALA A 126 12.07 5.96 -8.17
CA ALA A 126 12.44 7.27 -8.72
C ALA A 126 13.93 7.41 -9.07
N ARG A 127 14.77 6.45 -8.70
CA ARG A 127 16.21 6.42 -9.08
C ARG A 127 16.47 5.75 -10.43
N TRP A 128 15.47 5.09 -11.01
CA TRP A 128 15.57 4.52 -12.34
C TRP A 128 15.34 5.62 -13.39
N PRO A 129 16.31 5.86 -14.32
CA PRO A 129 16.20 6.96 -15.28
C PRO A 129 15.00 6.86 -16.22
N GLU A 130 14.53 5.65 -16.46
CA GLU A 130 13.44 5.33 -17.40
C GLU A 130 12.07 5.78 -16.88
N HIS A 131 11.90 5.94 -15.55
CA HIS A 131 10.62 6.31 -14.93
C HIS A 131 10.81 7.15 -13.65
N PRO A 132 11.40 8.35 -13.73
CA PRO A 132 11.76 9.14 -12.56
C PRO A 132 10.57 9.74 -11.81
N ARG A 133 9.40 9.85 -12.45
CA ARG A 133 8.21 10.48 -11.87
C ARG A 133 7.36 9.44 -11.14
N VAL A 134 7.65 9.25 -9.86
CA VAL A 134 6.95 8.28 -9.00
C VAL A 134 6.14 9.03 -7.95
N GLU A 135 4.82 8.93 -8.04
CA GLU A 135 3.90 9.56 -7.09
C GLU A 135 3.34 8.54 -6.11
N LEU A 136 3.15 8.98 -4.87
CA LEU A 136 2.57 8.18 -3.78
C LEU A 136 1.33 8.86 -3.24
N VAL A 137 0.22 8.14 -3.24
CA VAL A 137 -1.06 8.59 -2.69
C VAL A 137 -1.56 7.59 -1.66
N THR A 138 -1.85 8.08 -0.46
CA THR A 138 -2.52 7.27 0.58
C THR A 138 -4.03 7.31 0.42
N THR A 139 -4.68 6.17 0.62
CA THR A 139 -6.15 6.11 0.57
C THR A 139 -6.82 6.84 1.73
N ASP A 140 -6.10 7.19 2.77
CA ASP A 140 -6.66 7.91 3.91
C ASP A 140 -7.24 9.27 3.51
N GLY A 141 -6.72 9.91 2.43
CA GLY A 141 -7.33 11.09 1.84
C GLY A 141 -8.76 10.89 1.32
N PHE A 142 -9.17 9.66 1.10
CA PHE A 142 -10.52 9.31 0.65
C PHE A 142 -11.41 8.76 1.77
N LEU A 143 -11.00 8.85 3.04
CA LEU A 143 -11.89 8.66 4.16
C LEU A 143 -13.01 9.72 4.12
N LEU A 144 -14.20 9.33 4.54
CA LEU A 144 -15.27 10.29 4.78
C LEU A 144 -14.86 11.22 5.94
N PRO A 145 -15.14 12.53 5.87
CA PRO A 145 -14.87 13.45 6.97
C PRO A 145 -15.52 12.98 8.28
N ASN A 146 -14.89 13.28 9.41
CA ASN A 146 -15.40 12.87 10.73
C ASN A 146 -16.86 13.29 10.96
N ALA A 147 -17.23 14.50 10.52
CA ALA A 147 -18.61 14.98 10.61
C ALA A 147 -19.59 14.05 9.89
N GLU A 148 -19.22 13.55 8.70
CA GLU A 148 -20.04 12.61 7.92
C GLU A 148 -20.05 11.22 8.55
N LEU A 149 -18.90 10.74 9.07
CA LEU A 149 -18.82 9.48 9.80
C LEU A 149 -19.71 9.49 11.05
N HIS A 150 -19.74 10.61 11.78
CA HIS A 150 -20.63 10.79 12.93
C HIS A 150 -22.11 10.78 12.50
N ALA A 151 -22.47 11.55 11.48
CA ALA A 151 -23.86 11.61 10.99
C ALA A 151 -24.37 10.25 10.50
N ARG A 152 -23.47 9.39 9.98
CA ARG A 152 -23.79 8.03 9.53
C ARG A 152 -23.65 6.93 10.58
N GLY A 153 -23.20 7.27 11.82
CA GLY A 153 -22.90 6.30 12.87
C GLY A 153 -21.71 5.39 12.57
N LEU A 154 -20.80 5.82 11.68
CA LEU A 154 -19.64 5.03 11.19
C LEU A 154 -18.32 5.37 11.88
N MET A 155 -18.30 6.25 12.90
CA MET A 155 -17.05 6.65 13.54
C MET A 155 -16.31 5.48 14.20
N SER A 156 -17.03 4.51 14.76
CA SER A 156 -16.46 3.25 15.29
C SER A 156 -15.99 2.27 14.20
N ARG A 157 -16.24 2.57 12.94
CA ARG A 157 -15.82 1.79 11.79
C ARG A 157 -14.90 2.57 10.85
N LYS A 158 -14.27 3.63 11.36
CA LYS A 158 -13.27 4.38 10.60
C LYS A 158 -12.08 3.47 10.25
N GLY A 159 -11.72 3.44 8.97
CA GLY A 159 -10.74 2.50 8.42
C GLY A 159 -11.36 1.23 7.78
N PHE A 160 -12.64 0.94 8.04
CA PHE A 160 -13.37 -0.11 7.33
C PHE A 160 -13.76 0.34 5.91
N PRO A 161 -14.03 -0.58 4.98
CA PRO A 161 -14.32 -0.22 3.58
C PRO A 161 -15.47 0.80 3.39
N GLU A 162 -16.49 0.76 4.26
CA GLU A 162 -17.64 1.67 4.22
C GLU A 162 -17.35 3.09 4.71
N SER A 163 -16.21 3.30 5.36
CA SER A 163 -15.79 4.63 5.83
C SER A 163 -15.06 5.45 4.76
N TYR A 164 -14.90 4.91 3.55
CA TYR A 164 -14.21 5.56 2.43
C TYR A 164 -15.18 5.98 1.33
N ASP A 165 -14.90 7.12 0.68
CA ASP A 165 -15.47 7.43 -0.63
C ASP A 165 -14.75 6.61 -1.71
N ARG A 166 -15.17 5.34 -1.82
CA ARG A 166 -14.62 4.39 -2.79
C ARG A 166 -14.83 4.82 -4.24
N ARG A 167 -15.87 5.62 -4.52
CA ARG A 167 -16.16 6.13 -5.87
C ARG A 167 -15.15 7.21 -6.26
N ALA A 168 -14.91 8.16 -5.36
CA ALA A 168 -13.91 9.20 -5.59
C ALA A 168 -12.51 8.59 -5.76
N LEU A 169 -12.12 7.63 -4.91
CA LEU A 169 -10.85 6.92 -5.02
C LEU A 169 -10.71 6.18 -6.36
N THR A 170 -11.73 5.40 -6.75
CA THR A 170 -11.71 4.67 -8.03
C THR A 170 -11.63 5.62 -9.22
N ARG A 171 -12.38 6.73 -9.19
CA ARG A 171 -12.33 7.77 -10.22
C ARG A 171 -10.96 8.43 -10.30
N PHE A 172 -10.36 8.76 -9.15
CA PHE A 172 -9.01 9.32 -9.09
C PHE A 172 -8.01 8.44 -9.84
N VAL A 173 -7.96 7.13 -9.51
CA VAL A 173 -7.02 6.20 -10.16
C VAL A 173 -7.35 6.01 -11.64
N ALA A 174 -8.63 5.93 -12.01
CA ALA A 174 -9.05 5.86 -13.41
C ALA A 174 -8.62 7.10 -14.21
N ASP A 175 -8.75 8.31 -13.63
CA ASP A 175 -8.34 9.56 -14.26
C ASP A 175 -6.82 9.64 -14.46
N VAL A 176 -6.03 9.20 -13.46
CA VAL A 176 -4.57 9.09 -13.60
C VAL A 176 -4.20 8.05 -14.67
N LYS A 177 -4.83 6.86 -14.64
CA LYS A 177 -4.60 5.79 -15.62
C LYS A 177 -4.99 6.19 -17.04
N ALA A 178 -5.96 7.07 -17.19
CA ALA A 178 -6.36 7.66 -18.47
C ALA A 178 -5.38 8.73 -18.98
N GLY A 179 -4.31 9.05 -18.22
CA GLY A 179 -3.29 10.00 -18.64
C GLY A 179 -3.70 11.47 -18.54
N LYS A 180 -4.66 11.82 -17.67
CA LYS A 180 -4.99 13.23 -17.42
C LYS A 180 -3.76 13.98 -16.91
N ASP A 181 -3.59 15.23 -17.35
CA ASP A 181 -2.44 16.07 -17.03
C ASP A 181 -2.29 16.29 -15.54
N GLU A 182 -3.41 16.50 -14.87
CA GLU A 182 -3.49 16.85 -13.47
C GLU A 182 -4.71 16.18 -12.84
N VAL A 183 -4.48 15.44 -11.76
CA VAL A 183 -5.54 14.81 -10.97
C VAL A 183 -5.30 15.10 -9.50
N THR A 184 -6.34 15.48 -8.76
CA THR A 184 -6.20 15.87 -7.36
C THR A 184 -6.84 14.88 -6.40
N ALA A 185 -6.20 14.64 -5.25
CA ALA A 185 -6.70 13.86 -4.13
C ALA A 185 -6.86 14.73 -2.88
N PRO A 186 -7.83 14.47 -1.99
CA PRO A 186 -7.91 15.13 -0.70
C PRO A 186 -6.71 14.77 0.18
N VAL A 187 -6.34 15.66 1.09
CA VAL A 187 -5.28 15.44 2.07
C VAL A 187 -5.87 15.01 3.41
N TYR A 188 -5.30 13.97 4.00
CA TYR A 188 -5.63 13.52 5.34
C TYR A 188 -4.51 13.89 6.32
N SER A 189 -4.86 14.41 7.47
CA SER A 189 -3.92 14.68 8.56
C SER A 189 -4.13 13.73 9.73
N HIS A 190 -3.07 12.98 10.07
CA HIS A 190 -3.06 12.16 11.27
C HIS A 190 -3.08 12.98 12.56
N LEU A 191 -2.63 14.25 12.50
CA LEU A 191 -2.64 15.17 13.65
C LEU A 191 -4.07 15.48 14.06
N ILE A 192 -4.87 16.03 13.14
CA ILE A 192 -6.28 16.34 13.39
C ILE A 192 -7.20 15.14 13.25
N TYR A 193 -6.66 13.99 12.82
CA TYR A 193 -7.39 12.73 12.58
C TYR A 193 -8.57 12.90 11.62
N ASP A 194 -8.43 13.75 10.59
CA ASP A 194 -9.48 14.06 9.63
C ASP A 194 -8.91 14.52 8.27
N ILE A 195 -9.80 14.66 7.28
CA ILE A 195 -9.51 15.33 6.02
C ILE A 195 -9.24 16.82 6.29
N VAL A 196 -8.15 17.36 5.71
CA VAL A 196 -7.83 18.77 5.83
C VAL A 196 -8.71 19.58 4.85
N PRO A 197 -9.58 20.45 5.35
CA PRO A 197 -10.50 21.20 4.49
C PRO A 197 -9.74 22.07 3.47
N GLY A 198 -10.08 21.93 2.19
CA GLY A 198 -9.51 22.74 1.12
C GLY A 198 -8.13 22.32 0.64
N GLU A 199 -7.40 21.48 1.35
CA GLU A 199 -6.11 20.96 0.90
C GLU A 199 -6.27 19.82 -0.11
N ARG A 200 -5.46 19.87 -1.17
CA ARG A 200 -5.43 18.84 -2.22
C ARG A 200 -3.98 18.50 -2.57
N LEU A 201 -3.72 17.21 -2.67
CA LEU A 201 -2.52 16.70 -3.31
C LEU A 201 -2.76 16.65 -4.81
N THR A 202 -1.87 17.23 -5.61
CA THR A 202 -1.94 17.18 -7.06
C THR A 202 -0.94 16.20 -7.62
N VAL A 203 -1.40 15.33 -8.51
CA VAL A 203 -0.60 14.34 -9.24
C VAL A 203 -0.50 14.78 -10.71
N HIS A 204 0.74 14.92 -11.19
CA HIS A 204 1.02 15.39 -12.55
C HIS A 204 1.65 14.27 -13.40
N ARG A 205 0.87 13.61 -14.25
CA ARG A 205 1.33 12.60 -15.22
C ARG A 205 2.50 11.73 -14.70
N PRO A 206 2.30 10.92 -13.67
CA PRO A 206 3.37 10.08 -13.14
C PRO A 206 3.72 8.98 -14.13
N ASP A 207 4.97 8.49 -14.10
CA ASP A 207 5.35 7.25 -14.76
C ASP A 207 4.85 6.06 -13.94
N ILE A 208 4.95 6.18 -12.61
CA ILE A 208 4.47 5.19 -11.64
C ILE A 208 3.60 5.89 -10.59
N LEU A 209 2.41 5.33 -10.31
CA LEU A 209 1.56 5.72 -9.20
C LEU A 209 1.51 4.62 -8.15
N ILE A 210 1.91 4.93 -6.92
CA ILE A 210 1.77 4.02 -5.77
C ILE A 210 0.53 4.43 -4.99
N ILE A 211 -0.41 3.49 -4.79
CA ILE A 211 -1.60 3.67 -3.94
C ILE A 211 -1.44 2.81 -2.70
N GLU A 212 -1.35 3.44 -1.54
CA GLU A 212 -1.18 2.77 -0.25
C GLU A 212 -2.43 2.86 0.60
N GLY A 213 -2.84 1.74 1.21
CA GLY A 213 -3.94 1.75 2.17
C GLY A 213 -4.41 0.39 2.65
N LEU A 214 -5.33 0.42 3.62
CA LEU A 214 -5.88 -0.80 4.24
C LEU A 214 -6.71 -1.62 3.26
N ASN A 215 -7.51 -0.94 2.44
CA ASN A 215 -8.58 -1.55 1.65
C ASN A 215 -8.31 -1.53 0.13
N VAL A 216 -7.05 -1.32 -0.29
CA VAL A 216 -6.72 -1.15 -1.73
C VAL A 216 -6.99 -2.41 -2.55
N LEU A 217 -6.91 -3.61 -1.95
CA LEU A 217 -7.16 -4.89 -2.63
C LEU A 217 -8.60 -5.40 -2.47
N GLN A 218 -9.51 -4.59 -1.94
CA GLN A 218 -10.92 -4.98 -1.82
C GLN A 218 -11.53 -5.24 -3.20
N PRO A 219 -12.35 -6.29 -3.35
CA PRO A 219 -13.06 -6.54 -4.58
C PRO A 219 -14.07 -5.42 -4.87
N ALA A 220 -14.44 -5.30 -6.13
CA ALA A 220 -15.56 -4.45 -6.51
C ALA A 220 -16.83 -4.89 -5.80
N LEU A 221 -17.62 -3.93 -5.31
CA LEU A 221 -18.96 -4.24 -4.80
C LEU A 221 -19.93 -4.38 -5.96
N PRO A 222 -20.88 -5.35 -5.90
CA PRO A 222 -21.97 -5.41 -6.84
C PRO A 222 -22.75 -4.08 -6.84
N GLY A 223 -23.12 -3.61 -8.02
CA GLY A 223 -24.01 -2.46 -8.14
C GLY A 223 -25.41 -2.80 -7.59
N LYS A 224 -26.23 -1.78 -7.29
CA LYS A 224 -27.63 -1.98 -6.91
C LYS A 224 -28.45 -2.73 -7.98
N ASP A 225 -27.95 -2.71 -9.20
CA ASP A 225 -28.48 -3.40 -10.39
C ASP A 225 -27.93 -4.85 -10.53
N GLY A 226 -27.19 -5.35 -9.53
CA GLY A 226 -26.55 -6.67 -9.55
C GLY A 226 -25.34 -6.79 -10.50
N ARG A 227 -24.97 -5.71 -11.23
CA ARG A 227 -23.82 -5.74 -12.14
C ARG A 227 -22.52 -5.56 -11.37
N THR A 228 -21.51 -6.34 -11.73
CA THR A 228 -20.14 -6.15 -11.22
C THR A 228 -19.60 -4.84 -11.79
N ARG A 229 -19.07 -4.00 -10.92
CA ARG A 229 -18.38 -2.74 -11.29
C ARG A 229 -16.87 -2.93 -11.20
N VAL A 230 -16.14 -2.08 -11.91
CA VAL A 230 -14.68 -2.02 -11.79
C VAL A 230 -14.31 -1.58 -10.36
N GLY A 231 -13.45 -2.35 -9.70
CA GLY A 231 -12.90 -2.04 -8.40
C GLY A 231 -11.55 -1.34 -8.50
N LEU A 232 -11.09 -0.79 -7.38
CA LEU A 232 -9.77 -0.15 -7.34
C LEU A 232 -8.64 -1.09 -7.76
N ALA A 233 -8.68 -2.34 -7.27
CA ALA A 233 -7.65 -3.34 -7.54
C ALA A 233 -7.54 -3.75 -9.02
N ASP A 234 -8.58 -3.50 -9.83
CA ASP A 234 -8.57 -3.84 -11.26
C ASP A 234 -7.70 -2.85 -12.07
N PHE A 235 -7.31 -1.72 -11.49
CA PHE A 235 -6.39 -0.76 -12.10
C PHE A 235 -4.90 -1.03 -11.79
N PHE A 236 -4.60 -1.95 -10.88
CA PHE A 236 -3.22 -2.21 -10.48
C PHE A 236 -2.51 -3.10 -11.50
N ASP A 237 -1.36 -2.64 -11.95
CA ASP A 237 -0.43 -3.45 -12.76
C ASP A 237 0.39 -4.40 -11.86
N PHE A 238 0.62 -3.99 -10.59
CA PHE A 238 1.26 -4.81 -9.58
C PHE A 238 0.72 -4.49 -8.18
N SER A 239 0.76 -5.45 -7.28
CA SER A 239 0.30 -5.25 -5.91
C SER A 239 1.18 -5.98 -4.89
N VAL A 240 1.46 -5.29 -3.79
CA VAL A 240 2.25 -5.76 -2.66
C VAL A 240 1.36 -5.83 -1.43
N TYR A 241 1.36 -6.95 -0.73
CA TYR A 241 0.70 -7.12 0.56
C TYR A 241 1.75 -7.28 1.66
N VAL A 242 1.77 -6.37 2.64
CA VAL A 242 2.62 -6.47 3.82
C VAL A 242 1.88 -7.27 4.88
N ASP A 243 2.38 -8.48 5.16
CA ASP A 243 1.76 -9.48 6.05
C ASP A 243 2.54 -9.67 7.34
N ALA A 244 1.83 -9.93 8.43
CA ALA A 244 2.38 -10.41 9.69
C ALA A 244 1.31 -11.14 10.50
N ARG A 245 1.70 -11.79 11.60
CA ARG A 245 0.73 -12.38 12.53
C ARG A 245 -0.04 -11.28 13.25
N ALA A 246 -1.31 -11.51 13.51
CA ALA A 246 -2.16 -10.53 14.19
C ALA A 246 -1.60 -10.14 15.58
N GLU A 247 -1.00 -11.09 16.29
CA GLU A 247 -0.40 -10.88 17.62
C GLU A 247 0.85 -9.97 17.53
N ASP A 248 1.67 -10.12 16.46
CA ASP A 248 2.84 -9.27 16.25
C ASP A 248 2.41 -7.85 15.88
N ILE A 249 1.40 -7.70 15.02
CA ILE A 249 0.82 -6.40 14.64
C ILE A 249 0.22 -5.69 15.86
N GLU A 250 -0.47 -6.44 16.75
CA GLU A 250 -1.02 -5.93 18.00
C GLU A 250 0.08 -5.32 18.88
N GLY A 251 1.19 -6.06 19.06
CA GLY A 251 2.35 -5.56 19.80
C GLY A 251 2.92 -4.28 19.21
N TRP A 252 3.14 -4.25 17.89
CA TRP A 252 3.66 -3.05 17.20
C TRP A 252 2.71 -1.87 17.25
N TYR A 253 1.40 -2.12 17.20
CA TYR A 253 0.38 -1.09 17.36
C TYR A 253 0.47 -0.41 18.73
N TYR A 254 0.65 -1.18 19.82
CA TYR A 254 0.80 -0.63 21.16
C TYR A 254 2.11 0.14 21.32
N GLU A 255 3.22 -0.39 20.84
CA GLU A 255 4.51 0.31 20.90
C GLU A 255 4.49 1.62 20.08
N ARG A 256 3.85 1.60 18.89
CA ARG A 256 3.64 2.82 18.11
C ARG A 256 2.76 3.83 18.84
N PHE A 257 1.71 3.38 19.50
CA PHE A 257 0.83 4.25 20.30
C PHE A 257 1.59 4.94 21.43
N LYS A 258 2.45 4.21 22.17
CA LYS A 258 3.32 4.79 23.22
C LYS A 258 4.24 5.86 22.65
N LYS A 259 4.89 5.58 21.51
CA LYS A 259 5.77 6.55 20.83
C LYS A 259 5.01 7.79 20.39
N LEU A 260 3.81 7.63 19.81
CA LEU A 260 2.96 8.75 19.42
C LEU A 260 2.51 9.58 20.64
N ARG A 261 2.19 8.93 21.77
CA ARG A 261 1.84 9.60 23.01
C ARG A 261 3.00 10.47 23.54
N ALA A 262 4.23 9.98 23.40
CA ALA A 262 5.43 10.71 23.83
C ALA A 262 5.87 11.81 22.83
N THR A 263 5.27 11.88 21.64
CA THR A 263 5.68 12.80 20.56
C THR A 263 4.49 13.54 19.95
N ALA A 264 3.86 13.03 18.90
CA ALA A 264 2.82 13.73 18.14
C ALA A 264 1.56 14.06 18.96
N PHE A 265 1.24 13.31 20.02
CA PHE A 265 0.10 13.63 20.87
C PHE A 265 0.36 14.80 21.83
N THR A 266 1.62 15.19 22.03
CA THR A 266 1.98 16.37 22.85
C THR A 266 1.66 17.69 22.14
N ASP A 267 1.41 17.65 20.83
CA ASP A 267 0.95 18.81 20.08
C ASP A 267 -0.48 19.18 20.56
N PRO A 268 -0.73 20.44 20.94
CA PRO A 268 -2.06 20.88 21.38
C PRO A 268 -3.16 20.69 20.32
N ASP A 269 -2.80 20.77 19.05
CA ASP A 269 -3.72 20.59 17.92
C ASP A 269 -3.98 19.11 17.60
N SER A 270 -3.33 18.19 18.32
CA SER A 270 -3.53 16.75 18.11
C SER A 270 -4.92 16.32 18.61
N TYR A 271 -5.67 15.65 17.73
CA TYR A 271 -6.93 14.97 18.09
C TYR A 271 -6.78 14.05 19.32
N PHE A 272 -5.59 13.51 19.51
CA PHE A 272 -5.24 12.57 20.57
C PHE A 272 -4.54 13.22 21.77
N SER A 273 -4.42 14.56 21.85
CA SER A 273 -3.73 15.29 22.93
C SER A 273 -4.22 14.90 24.32
N ARG A 274 -5.54 14.69 24.48
CA ARG A 274 -6.15 14.24 25.75
C ARG A 274 -5.51 12.98 26.36
N TYR A 275 -4.85 12.13 25.56
CA TYR A 275 -4.19 10.93 26.08
C TYR A 275 -2.82 11.20 26.69
N THR A 276 -2.31 12.43 26.60
CA THR A 276 -1.12 12.86 27.34
C THR A 276 -1.43 13.27 28.78
N GLU A 277 -2.69 13.63 29.06
CA GLU A 277 -3.18 14.11 30.38
C GLU A 277 -3.57 12.97 31.33
N VAL A 278 -3.71 11.75 30.78
CA VAL A 278 -4.04 10.55 31.57
C VAL A 278 -2.81 9.70 31.81
N SER A 279 -2.90 8.74 32.74
CA SER A 279 -1.82 7.78 33.00
C SER A 279 -1.49 6.96 31.73
N GLU A 280 -0.27 6.40 31.66
CA GLU A 280 0.11 5.53 30.54
C GLU A 280 -0.80 4.30 30.45
N GLU A 281 -1.20 3.72 31.58
CA GLU A 281 -2.08 2.55 31.63
C GLU A 281 -3.48 2.87 31.08
N GLU A 282 -4.08 4.00 31.45
CA GLU A 282 -5.38 4.44 30.93
C GLU A 282 -5.31 4.71 29.40
N ALA A 283 -4.22 5.33 28.95
CA ALA A 283 -3.99 5.56 27.53
C ALA A 283 -3.83 4.23 26.75
N LEU A 284 -3.10 3.26 27.33
CA LEU A 284 -2.95 1.93 26.75
C LEU A 284 -4.26 1.14 26.74
N ASP A 285 -5.12 1.30 27.74
CA ASP A 285 -6.44 0.65 27.74
C ASP A 285 -7.33 1.16 26.61
N TYR A 286 -7.20 2.45 26.25
CA TYR A 286 -7.84 2.94 25.03
C TYR A 286 -7.26 2.25 23.78
N ALA A 287 -5.94 2.15 23.66
CA ALA A 287 -5.30 1.48 22.51
C ALA A 287 -5.71 0.00 22.42
N ARG A 288 -5.74 -0.73 23.54
CA ARG A 288 -6.21 -2.13 23.63
C ARG A 288 -7.67 -2.27 23.21
N ARG A 289 -8.53 -1.35 23.65
CA ARG A 289 -9.95 -1.33 23.27
C ARG A 289 -10.10 -1.08 21.78
N ASN A 290 -9.40 -0.08 21.24
CA ASN A 290 -9.41 0.25 19.80
C ASN A 290 -8.91 -0.93 18.94
N TRP A 291 -7.87 -1.60 19.38
CA TRP A 291 -7.39 -2.79 18.70
C TRP A 291 -8.47 -3.89 18.65
N ARG A 292 -9.05 -4.22 19.79
CA ARG A 292 -10.05 -5.30 19.91
C ARG A 292 -11.34 -5.01 19.17
N THR A 293 -11.79 -3.75 19.13
CA THR A 293 -13.12 -3.40 18.59
C THR A 293 -13.10 -2.85 17.17
N ILE A 294 -11.95 -2.36 16.69
CA ILE A 294 -11.83 -1.73 15.38
C ILE A 294 -10.74 -2.42 14.53
N ASN A 295 -9.48 -2.33 14.96
CA ASN A 295 -8.35 -2.70 14.09
C ASN A 295 -8.28 -4.21 13.83
N LYS A 296 -8.44 -5.05 14.86
CA LYS A 296 -8.41 -6.52 14.72
C LYS A 296 -9.61 -7.05 13.91
N PRO A 297 -10.86 -6.63 14.16
CA PRO A 297 -11.99 -6.98 13.30
C PRO A 297 -11.78 -6.56 11.85
N ASN A 298 -11.34 -5.32 11.59
CA ASN A 298 -11.07 -4.87 10.24
C ASN A 298 -9.96 -5.69 9.56
N LEU A 299 -8.89 -6.02 10.29
CA LEU A 299 -7.84 -6.90 9.78
C LEU A 299 -8.41 -8.25 9.35
N LEU A 300 -9.19 -8.91 10.21
CA LEU A 300 -9.67 -10.28 9.98
C LEU A 300 -10.80 -10.34 8.93
N GLU A 301 -11.70 -9.37 8.94
CA GLU A 301 -12.89 -9.35 8.07
C GLU A 301 -12.61 -8.77 6.69
N ASN A 302 -11.72 -7.76 6.59
CA ASN A 302 -11.56 -6.97 5.38
C ASN A 302 -10.15 -7.05 4.79
N VAL A 303 -9.09 -6.91 5.59
CA VAL A 303 -7.73 -6.76 5.06
C VAL A 303 -7.10 -8.12 4.76
N ALA A 304 -7.04 -9.03 5.74
CA ALA A 304 -6.39 -10.34 5.58
C ALA A 304 -7.01 -11.22 4.47
N PRO A 305 -8.34 -11.24 4.25
CA PRO A 305 -8.91 -12.01 3.14
C PRO A 305 -8.44 -11.57 1.76
N THR A 306 -7.96 -10.33 1.60
CA THR A 306 -7.48 -9.81 0.31
C THR A 306 -6.03 -10.20 -0.01
N ARG A 307 -5.29 -10.75 0.96
CA ARG A 307 -3.88 -11.15 0.80
C ARG A 307 -3.64 -12.00 -0.45
N GLY A 308 -4.49 -13.01 -0.69
CA GLY A 308 -4.39 -13.89 -1.85
C GLY A 308 -4.65 -13.22 -3.20
N ARG A 309 -4.98 -11.93 -3.24
CA ARG A 309 -5.17 -11.14 -4.47
C ARG A 309 -3.91 -10.40 -4.90
N SER A 310 -2.90 -10.30 -4.03
CA SER A 310 -1.66 -9.57 -4.33
C SER A 310 -0.72 -10.37 -5.24
N ASN A 311 0.14 -9.65 -5.96
CA ASN A 311 1.22 -10.22 -6.75
C ASN A 311 2.41 -10.64 -5.88
N LEU A 312 2.69 -9.87 -4.82
CA LEU A 312 3.76 -10.14 -3.87
C LEU A 312 3.25 -10.01 -2.44
N ILE A 313 3.62 -10.97 -1.59
CA ILE A 313 3.39 -10.92 -0.15
C ILE A 313 4.74 -10.79 0.54
N LEU A 314 4.92 -9.73 1.32
CA LEU A 314 6.07 -9.52 2.21
C LEU A 314 5.68 -9.97 3.62
N ARG A 315 6.18 -11.12 4.07
CA ARG A 315 5.87 -11.64 5.40
C ARG A 315 6.92 -11.21 6.41
N LYS A 316 6.49 -10.41 7.38
CA LYS A 316 7.30 -9.94 8.50
C LYS A 316 7.29 -10.94 9.67
N GLY A 317 8.43 -11.03 10.35
CA GLY A 317 8.59 -11.73 11.62
C GLY A 317 8.30 -10.83 12.82
N ARG A 318 8.38 -11.41 14.02
CA ARG A 318 8.15 -10.71 15.29
C ARG A 318 9.09 -9.50 15.49
N ASP A 319 10.27 -9.54 14.89
CA ASP A 319 11.27 -8.48 14.88
C ASP A 319 10.94 -7.31 13.94
N HIS A 320 9.74 -7.30 13.35
CA HIS A 320 9.25 -6.32 12.36
C HIS A 320 10.01 -6.36 11.02
N LYS A 321 10.94 -7.29 10.81
CA LYS A 321 11.70 -7.45 9.55
C LYS A 321 11.06 -8.47 8.63
N VAL A 322 11.21 -8.27 7.31
CA VAL A 322 10.73 -9.22 6.30
C VAL A 322 11.56 -10.52 6.36
N GLN A 323 10.88 -11.64 6.54
CA GLN A 323 11.49 -12.97 6.69
C GLN A 323 11.31 -13.84 5.44
N ARG A 324 10.16 -13.71 4.78
CA ARG A 324 9.77 -14.48 3.60
C ARG A 324 9.02 -13.62 2.60
N LEU A 325 9.10 -14.02 1.36
CA LEU A 325 8.38 -13.39 0.26
C LEU A 325 7.67 -14.47 -0.56
N SER A 326 6.43 -14.18 -0.96
CA SER A 326 5.65 -15.07 -1.83
C SER A 326 5.29 -14.29 -3.09
N LEU A 327 5.92 -14.65 -4.21
CA LEU A 327 5.69 -14.01 -5.52
C LEU A 327 4.69 -14.86 -6.32
N ARG A 328 3.62 -14.24 -6.83
CA ARG A 328 2.62 -14.91 -7.66
C ARG A 328 3.25 -15.34 -8.98
N LYS A 329 3.01 -16.59 -9.36
CA LYS A 329 3.30 -17.09 -10.70
C LYS A 329 2.44 -16.36 -11.73
N LEU A 330 3.02 -16.00 -12.89
CA LEU A 330 2.31 -15.36 -14.01
C LEU A 330 1.35 -16.36 -14.67
#